data_d9439754e064160afeb0c267af18aaad
#
_entry.id   d9439754e064160afeb0c267af18aaad
#
_cell.length_a   1.000
_cell.length_b   1.000
_cell.length_c   1.000
_cell.angle_alpha   90.00
_cell.angle_beta   90.00
_cell.angle_gamma   90.00
#
_symmetry.space_group_name_H-M   'P 1'
#
loop_
_entity.id
_entity.type
_entity.pdbx_description
1 polymer ?
#
loop_
_entity_poly.entity_id
_entity_poly.type
_entity_poly.pdbx_seq_one_letter_code
_entity_poly.pdbx_strand_id
1 'polypeptide(L)'
;MADLVYPPVIAVVKGFWKYLGFQFDFQGDENIPRKGGAILAINHVSYLDFAIAGTGALPVKRFVRFMAKKELFDHKIAGPLLRGMHHINVDRNNGAPSYVAALKALKAGEIVGIFPEATISTSFEIKQLKSGALRLAVDAGVPIVPTIVWGGQRVSTKGIKPNFKRGKTPVSVTFGEPIHYAKDVDIETASQQLRQVMISMLNQVQEKYPDSHVG
;
A
#
# COMPACT_ATOMS: atom_id res chain seq x y z
N MET A 1 -4.30 3.81 21.27
CA MET A 1 -4.43 2.41 21.79
C MET A 1 -3.18 1.66 21.42
N ALA A 2 -2.69 0.77 22.29
CA ALA A 2 -1.49 -0.01 22.01
C ALA A 2 -1.76 -1.02 20.86
N ASP A 3 -0.83 -1.08 19.88
CA ASP A 3 -0.92 -2.00 18.73
C ASP A 3 -0.46 -3.42 19.10
N LEU A 4 -1.17 -4.08 20.01
CA LEU A 4 -0.77 -5.39 20.56
C LEU A 4 -0.78 -6.51 19.50
N VAL A 5 -1.61 -6.39 18.46
CA VAL A 5 -1.74 -7.41 17.41
C VAL A 5 -0.67 -7.26 16.32
N TYR A 6 -0.17 -6.04 16.09
CA TYR A 6 0.82 -5.80 15.03
C TYR A 6 2.13 -6.58 15.22
N PRO A 7 2.80 -6.56 16.39
CA PRO A 7 4.09 -7.22 16.56
C PRO A 7 4.07 -8.73 16.26
N PRO A 8 3.13 -9.55 16.79
CA PRO A 8 3.09 -10.96 16.44
C PRO A 8 2.78 -11.22 14.97
N VAL A 9 1.89 -10.42 14.35
CA VAL A 9 1.59 -10.55 12.91
C VAL A 9 2.83 -10.23 12.09
N ILE A 10 3.58 -9.17 12.42
CA ILE A 10 4.84 -8.84 11.74
C ILE A 10 5.84 -9.98 11.85
N ALA A 11 5.97 -10.64 13.03
CA ALA A 11 6.87 -11.77 13.20
C ALA A 11 6.50 -12.94 12.26
N VAL A 12 5.22 -13.27 12.15
CA VAL A 12 4.71 -14.29 11.23
C VAL A 12 4.98 -13.91 9.78
N VAL A 13 4.69 -12.66 9.39
CA VAL A 13 4.93 -12.15 8.04
C VAL A 13 6.42 -12.19 7.68
N LYS A 14 7.32 -11.78 8.58
CA LYS A 14 8.77 -11.88 8.36
C LYS A 14 9.23 -13.34 8.21
N GLY A 15 8.67 -14.26 9.01
CA GLY A 15 8.92 -15.70 8.86
C GLY A 15 8.48 -16.22 7.49
N PHE A 16 7.32 -15.76 7.00
CA PHE A 16 6.81 -16.11 5.67
C PHE A 16 7.68 -15.55 4.55
N TRP A 17 8.16 -14.30 4.65
CA TRP A 17 9.12 -13.73 3.70
C TRP A 17 10.43 -14.52 3.66
N LYS A 18 10.95 -14.90 4.83
CA LYS A 18 12.14 -15.75 4.91
C LYS A 18 11.93 -17.12 4.26
N TYR A 19 10.76 -17.73 4.48
CA TYR A 19 10.38 -18.98 3.85
C TYR A 19 10.34 -18.86 2.32
N LEU A 20 9.72 -17.82 1.78
CA LEU A 20 9.66 -17.56 0.35
C LEU A 20 11.02 -17.18 -0.25
N GLY A 21 11.99 -16.78 0.59
CA GLY A 21 13.30 -16.31 0.14
C GLY A 21 13.25 -14.92 -0.49
N PHE A 22 12.37 -14.04 0.00
CA PHE A 22 12.28 -12.65 -0.45
C PHE A 22 13.56 -11.90 -0.10
N GLN A 23 14.11 -11.22 -1.11
CA GLN A 23 15.25 -10.33 -1.00
C GLN A 23 14.76 -8.89 -1.14
N PHE A 24 14.54 -8.23 0.01
CA PHE A 24 14.00 -6.88 0.04
C PHE A 24 15.04 -5.82 -0.31
N ASP A 25 14.63 -4.89 -1.17
CA ASP A 25 15.30 -3.62 -1.45
C ASP A 25 14.35 -2.49 -1.07
N PHE A 26 14.66 -1.76 0.01
CA PHE A 26 13.89 -0.61 0.48
C PHE A 26 14.59 0.67 0.06
N GLN A 27 13.84 1.60 -0.56
CA GLN A 27 14.35 2.90 -1.02
C GLN A 27 13.39 4.01 -0.60
N GLY A 28 13.93 5.12 -0.13
CA GLY A 28 13.16 6.31 0.23
C GLY A 28 12.28 6.13 1.48
N ASP A 29 12.61 5.19 2.39
CA ASP A 29 11.84 5.03 3.63
C ASP A 29 11.90 6.28 4.53
N GLU A 30 12.91 7.13 4.39
CA GLU A 30 13.02 8.44 4.99
C GLU A 30 11.90 9.41 4.57
N ASN A 31 11.27 9.18 3.41
CA ASN A 31 10.16 9.96 2.89
C ASN A 31 8.84 9.67 3.63
N ILE A 32 8.78 8.60 4.40
CA ILE A 32 7.63 8.33 5.27
C ILE A 32 7.72 9.24 6.51
N PRO A 33 6.73 10.12 6.76
CA PRO A 33 6.76 10.99 7.93
C PRO A 33 6.86 10.20 9.23
N ARG A 34 7.86 10.48 10.04
CA ARG A 34 8.06 9.83 11.37
C ARG A 34 6.98 10.21 12.37
N LYS A 35 6.31 11.36 12.18
CA LYS A 35 5.20 11.87 12.99
C LYS A 35 4.14 12.45 12.08
N GLY A 36 2.91 12.49 12.57
CA GLY A 36 1.76 12.98 11.81
C GLY A 36 1.19 11.93 10.84
N GLY A 37 0.07 12.26 10.24
CA GLY A 37 -0.61 11.41 9.26
C GLY A 37 0.05 11.51 7.87
N ALA A 38 -0.05 10.44 7.10
CA ALA A 38 0.28 10.44 5.68
C ALA A 38 -0.50 9.34 4.96
N ILE A 39 -0.68 9.50 3.67
CA ILE A 39 -1.22 8.46 2.80
C ILE A 39 -0.07 7.80 2.03
N LEU A 40 0.05 6.48 2.08
CA LEU A 40 0.84 5.73 1.12
C LEU A 40 -0.08 5.39 -0.06
N ALA A 41 0.15 6.01 -1.22
CA ALA A 41 -0.53 5.68 -2.47
C ALA A 41 0.26 4.56 -3.17
N ILE A 42 -0.23 3.33 -3.07
CA ILE A 42 0.53 2.12 -3.42
C ILE A 42 -0.02 1.55 -4.73
N ASN A 43 0.85 1.20 -5.68
CA ASN A 43 0.45 0.43 -6.85
C ASN A 43 -0.07 -0.96 -6.45
N HIS A 44 -0.85 -1.60 -7.34
CA HIS A 44 -1.46 -2.89 -6.99
C HIS A 44 -1.24 -3.94 -8.08
N VAL A 45 -0.22 -4.77 -7.90
CA VAL A 45 0.20 -5.84 -8.84
C VAL A 45 0.13 -7.25 -8.23
N SER A 46 -0.06 -7.35 -6.89
CA SER A 46 -0.05 -8.62 -6.15
C SER A 46 -1.05 -8.63 -5.00
N TYR A 47 -1.51 -9.81 -4.63
CA TYR A 47 -2.27 -10.00 -3.38
C TYR A 47 -1.41 -9.77 -2.11
N LEU A 48 -0.08 -9.73 -2.24
CA LEU A 48 0.87 -9.55 -1.14
C LEU A 48 1.29 -8.09 -0.93
N ASP A 49 0.90 -7.15 -1.81
CA ASP A 49 1.39 -5.77 -1.83
C ASP A 49 1.20 -5.04 -0.50
N PHE A 50 0.05 -5.26 0.18
CA PHE A 50 -0.22 -4.63 1.47
C PHE A 50 0.80 -5.05 2.54
N ALA A 51 1.14 -6.34 2.60
CA ALA A 51 2.08 -6.86 3.58
C ALA A 51 3.52 -6.47 3.22
N ILE A 52 3.85 -6.41 1.92
CA ILE A 52 5.15 -5.96 1.42
C ILE A 52 5.34 -4.46 1.72
N ALA A 53 4.39 -3.60 1.38
CA ALA A 53 4.43 -2.17 1.68
C ALA A 53 4.50 -1.90 3.20
N GLY A 54 3.70 -2.65 3.99
CA GLY A 54 3.76 -2.58 5.44
C GLY A 54 5.12 -2.97 6.02
N THR A 55 5.79 -3.95 5.39
CA THR A 55 7.16 -4.34 5.75
C THR A 55 8.15 -3.21 5.47
N GLY A 56 7.98 -2.49 4.34
CA GLY A 56 8.82 -1.34 3.97
C GLY A 56 8.72 -0.15 4.93
N ALA A 57 7.62 0.00 5.66
CA ALA A 57 7.47 1.07 6.65
C ALA A 57 8.06 0.75 8.04
N LEU A 58 8.50 -0.49 8.28
CA LEU A 58 9.06 -0.90 9.59
C LEU A 58 10.37 -0.22 9.97
N PRO A 59 11.32 0.09 9.04
CA PRO A 59 12.56 0.79 9.38
C PRO A 59 12.29 2.13 10.08
N VAL A 60 11.26 2.85 9.66
CA VAL A 60 10.87 4.14 10.28
C VAL A 60 9.93 3.98 11.48
N LYS A 61 9.68 2.74 11.93
CA LYS A 61 8.84 2.39 13.09
C LYS A 61 7.40 2.91 12.96
N ARG A 62 6.83 2.86 11.74
CA ARG A 62 5.45 3.24 11.46
C ARG A 62 4.64 2.01 11.05
N PHE A 63 3.42 1.92 11.60
CA PHE A 63 2.43 0.94 11.17
C PHE A 63 1.50 1.56 10.13
N VAL A 64 1.13 0.80 9.13
CA VAL A 64 0.26 1.26 8.04
C VAL A 64 -1.14 0.69 8.23
N ARG A 65 -2.15 1.56 8.32
CA ARG A 65 -3.57 1.18 8.39
C ARG A 65 -4.10 1.02 6.97
N PHE A 66 -4.16 -0.19 6.47
CA PHE A 66 -4.63 -0.44 5.11
C PHE A 66 -6.14 -0.34 5.00
N MET A 67 -6.61 0.28 3.92
CA MET A 67 -8.00 0.21 3.49
C MET A 67 -8.22 -1.12 2.77
N ALA A 68 -9.02 -2.00 3.34
CA ALA A 68 -9.26 -3.34 2.83
C ALA A 68 -10.76 -3.63 2.68
N LYS A 69 -11.12 -4.45 1.69
CA LYS A 69 -12.50 -4.78 1.38
C LYS A 69 -13.20 -5.51 2.53
N LYS A 70 -14.51 -5.24 2.70
CA LYS A 70 -15.37 -5.75 3.77
C LYS A 70 -15.30 -7.28 3.93
N GLU A 71 -15.27 -8.02 2.83
CA GLU A 71 -15.29 -9.47 2.84
C GLU A 71 -14.05 -10.08 3.55
N LEU A 72 -12.95 -9.35 3.61
CA LEU A 72 -11.76 -9.76 4.39
C LEU A 72 -12.02 -9.62 5.90
N PHE A 73 -12.80 -8.63 6.32
CA PHE A 73 -13.20 -8.43 7.71
C PHE A 73 -14.26 -9.44 8.18
N ASP A 74 -15.02 -10.01 7.26
CA ASP A 74 -16.01 -11.05 7.54
C ASP A 74 -15.38 -12.45 7.63
N HIS A 75 -14.12 -12.61 7.19
CA HIS A 75 -13.38 -13.88 7.28
C HIS A 75 -13.06 -14.22 8.74
N LYS A 76 -13.30 -15.49 9.16
CA LYS A 76 -13.19 -15.95 10.56
C LYS A 76 -11.82 -15.72 11.21
N ILE A 77 -10.73 -15.82 10.44
CA ILE A 77 -9.35 -15.66 10.95
C ILE A 77 -8.82 -14.26 10.61
N ALA A 78 -8.93 -13.82 9.34
CA ALA A 78 -8.38 -12.53 8.91
C ALA A 78 -9.12 -11.35 9.56
N GLY A 79 -10.44 -11.42 9.74
CA GLY A 79 -11.23 -10.33 10.28
C GLY A 79 -10.79 -9.86 11.67
N PRO A 80 -10.66 -10.73 12.67
CA PRO A 80 -10.12 -10.35 13.98
C PRO A 80 -8.73 -9.72 13.91
N LEU A 81 -7.83 -10.24 13.06
CA LEU A 81 -6.49 -9.69 12.88
C LEU A 81 -6.53 -8.29 12.26
N LEU A 82 -7.31 -8.10 11.19
CA LEU A 82 -7.46 -6.81 10.52
C LEU A 82 -8.04 -5.75 11.47
N ARG A 83 -9.04 -6.11 12.28
CA ARG A 83 -9.60 -5.23 13.31
C ARG A 83 -8.59 -4.93 14.42
N GLY A 84 -7.86 -5.94 14.89
CA GLY A 84 -6.83 -5.77 15.92
C GLY A 84 -5.62 -4.94 15.46
N MET A 85 -5.34 -4.92 14.16
CA MET A 85 -4.34 -4.04 13.53
C MET A 85 -4.92 -2.67 13.13
N HIS A 86 -6.18 -2.39 13.46
CA HIS A 86 -6.87 -1.14 13.13
C HIS A 86 -6.92 -0.82 11.63
N HIS A 87 -6.96 -1.85 10.77
CA HIS A 87 -7.19 -1.66 9.35
C HIS A 87 -8.61 -1.14 9.09
N ILE A 88 -8.79 -0.44 7.98
CA ILE A 88 -10.02 0.27 7.66
C ILE A 88 -10.87 -0.58 6.73
N ASN A 89 -12.08 -0.90 7.19
CA ASN A 89 -13.06 -1.67 6.43
C ASN A 89 -13.69 -0.82 5.33
N VAL A 90 -13.64 -1.29 4.08
CA VAL A 90 -14.21 -0.62 2.91
C VAL A 90 -15.38 -1.43 2.35
N ASP A 91 -16.57 -0.92 2.55
CA ASP A 91 -17.75 -1.35 1.81
C ASP A 91 -17.81 -0.57 0.48
N ARG A 92 -17.67 -1.29 -0.63
CA ARG A 92 -17.67 -0.68 -1.98
C ARG A 92 -19.04 -0.13 -2.38
N ASN A 93 -20.10 -0.58 -1.75
CA ASN A 93 -21.47 -0.10 -2.00
C ASN A 93 -21.77 1.15 -1.16
N ASN A 94 -21.07 1.35 -0.06
CA ASN A 94 -21.21 2.50 0.82
C ASN A 94 -19.82 2.95 1.31
N GLY A 95 -19.17 3.82 0.55
CA GLY A 95 -17.81 4.30 0.83
C GLY A 95 -17.71 5.33 1.95
N ALA A 96 -18.81 5.99 2.34
CA ALA A 96 -18.77 7.10 3.29
C ALA A 96 -18.22 6.70 4.68
N PRO A 97 -18.62 5.57 5.30
CA PRO A 97 -18.04 5.17 6.60
C PRO A 97 -16.54 4.92 6.55
N SER A 98 -16.04 4.31 5.47
CA SER A 98 -14.60 4.05 5.30
C SER A 98 -13.83 5.34 5.08
N TYR A 99 -14.39 6.31 4.38
CA TYR A 99 -13.80 7.64 4.20
C TYR A 99 -13.65 8.36 5.55
N VAL A 100 -14.71 8.39 6.36
CA VAL A 100 -14.69 9.01 7.70
C VAL A 100 -13.67 8.31 8.61
N ALA A 101 -13.60 6.97 8.57
CA ALA A 101 -12.63 6.21 9.35
C ALA A 101 -11.18 6.52 8.94
N ALA A 102 -10.91 6.60 7.63
CA ALA A 102 -9.59 6.96 7.09
C ALA A 102 -9.21 8.40 7.50
N LEU A 103 -10.13 9.35 7.34
CA LEU A 103 -9.93 10.74 7.74
C LEU A 103 -9.60 10.87 9.24
N LYS A 104 -10.34 10.13 10.09
CA LYS A 104 -10.07 10.08 11.54
C LYS A 104 -8.67 9.51 11.84
N ALA A 105 -8.28 8.43 11.17
CA ALA A 105 -6.95 7.84 11.35
C ALA A 105 -5.83 8.81 10.94
N LEU A 106 -5.96 9.47 9.78
CA LEU A 106 -5.00 10.47 9.29
C LEU A 106 -4.86 11.64 10.26
N LYS A 107 -5.98 12.19 10.76
CA LYS A 107 -5.98 13.30 11.75
C LYS A 107 -5.41 12.86 13.10
N ALA A 108 -5.49 11.58 13.44
CA ALA A 108 -4.85 11.02 14.63
C ALA A 108 -3.34 10.77 14.45
N GLY A 109 -2.77 11.11 13.28
CA GLY A 109 -1.35 10.95 12.97
C GLY A 109 -0.97 9.57 12.45
N GLU A 110 -1.93 8.73 12.03
CA GLU A 110 -1.66 7.41 11.51
C GLU A 110 -1.27 7.45 10.01
N ILE A 111 -0.53 6.44 9.57
CA ILE A 111 -0.28 6.21 8.14
C ILE A 111 -1.42 5.36 7.56
N VAL A 112 -2.04 5.83 6.49
CA VAL A 112 -3.10 5.08 5.79
C VAL A 112 -2.58 4.59 4.44
N GLY A 113 -2.59 3.28 4.23
CA GLY A 113 -2.24 2.65 2.95
C GLY A 113 -3.46 2.50 2.05
N ILE A 114 -3.36 3.03 0.85
CA ILE A 114 -4.45 3.03 -0.15
C ILE A 114 -3.90 2.50 -1.47
N PHE A 115 -4.67 1.62 -2.11
CA PHE A 115 -4.46 1.21 -3.50
C PHE A 115 -5.39 2.04 -4.40
N PRO A 116 -4.93 3.18 -4.93
CA PRO A 116 -5.82 4.11 -5.64
C PRO A 116 -6.37 3.55 -6.97
N GLU A 117 -5.75 2.50 -7.50
CA GLU A 117 -6.23 1.74 -8.67
C GLU A 117 -7.50 0.92 -8.37
N ALA A 118 -7.82 0.67 -7.10
CA ALA A 118 -8.95 -0.12 -6.59
C ALA A 118 -9.02 -1.58 -7.09
N THR A 119 -8.07 -2.05 -7.88
CA THR A 119 -7.98 -3.44 -8.39
C THR A 119 -6.55 -3.79 -8.79
N ILE A 120 -6.19 -5.07 -8.71
CA ILE A 120 -4.87 -5.55 -9.14
C ILE A 120 -4.71 -5.32 -10.66
N SER A 121 -3.57 -4.72 -11.04
CA SER A 121 -3.17 -4.54 -12.44
C SER A 121 -2.59 -5.86 -12.96
N THR A 122 -3.21 -6.38 -14.01
CA THR A 122 -2.73 -7.59 -14.72
C THR A 122 -1.76 -7.26 -15.85
N SER A 123 -1.73 -5.99 -16.30
CA SER A 123 -0.71 -5.48 -17.24
C SER A 123 0.55 -4.99 -16.54
N PHE A 124 0.57 -5.01 -15.19
CA PHE A 124 1.67 -4.48 -14.38
C PHE A 124 2.00 -3.00 -14.62
N GLU A 125 1.04 -2.26 -15.14
CA GLU A 125 1.08 -0.81 -15.32
C GLU A 125 0.24 -0.09 -14.28
N ILE A 126 0.51 1.19 -14.03
CA ILE A 126 -0.33 2.03 -13.17
C ILE A 126 -1.62 2.37 -13.91
N LYS A 127 -2.73 1.87 -13.39
CA LYS A 127 -4.08 2.17 -13.93
C LYS A 127 -4.51 3.60 -13.60
N GLN A 128 -5.70 3.97 -14.08
CA GLN A 128 -6.36 5.20 -13.68
C GLN A 128 -6.59 5.20 -12.16
N LEU A 129 -6.17 6.27 -11.49
CA LEU A 129 -6.33 6.43 -10.05
C LEU A 129 -7.72 6.96 -9.72
N LYS A 130 -8.31 6.42 -8.65
CA LYS A 130 -9.53 6.98 -8.05
C LYS A 130 -9.17 8.18 -7.18
N SER A 131 -10.00 9.21 -7.21
CA SER A 131 -9.78 10.47 -6.50
C SER A 131 -9.84 10.38 -4.97
N GLY A 132 -10.25 9.25 -4.41
CA GLY A 132 -10.47 9.10 -2.97
C GLY A 132 -9.23 9.34 -2.11
N ALA A 133 -8.05 8.89 -2.56
CA ALA A 133 -6.80 9.13 -1.84
C ALA A 133 -6.44 10.63 -1.79
N LEU A 134 -6.60 11.33 -2.92
CA LEU A 134 -6.35 12.77 -3.00
C LEU A 134 -7.30 13.57 -2.10
N ARG A 135 -8.62 13.29 -2.22
CA ARG A 135 -9.62 13.94 -1.37
C ARG A 135 -9.32 13.77 0.12
N LEU A 136 -8.95 12.54 0.53
CA LEU A 136 -8.55 12.27 1.92
C LEU A 136 -7.30 13.07 2.34
N ALA A 137 -6.30 13.19 1.45
CA ALA A 137 -5.08 13.96 1.73
C ALA A 137 -5.41 15.44 1.96
N VAL A 138 -6.22 16.02 1.07
CA VAL A 138 -6.66 17.43 1.14
C VAL A 138 -7.49 17.68 2.41
N ASP A 139 -8.49 16.84 2.69
CA ASP A 139 -9.39 17.00 3.85
C ASP A 139 -8.69 16.77 5.19
N ALA A 140 -7.68 15.89 5.21
CA ALA A 140 -6.86 15.64 6.40
C ALA A 140 -5.71 16.64 6.56
N GLY A 141 -5.31 17.36 5.49
CA GLY A 141 -4.12 18.23 5.46
C GLY A 141 -2.82 17.45 5.60
N VAL A 142 -2.72 16.25 5.00
CA VAL A 142 -1.56 15.37 5.09
C VAL A 142 -0.95 15.09 3.72
N PRO A 143 0.35 14.76 3.63
CA PRO A 143 0.98 14.41 2.37
C PRO A 143 0.52 13.05 1.84
N ILE A 144 0.63 12.88 0.51
CA ILE A 144 0.66 11.58 -0.15
C ILE A 144 2.11 11.21 -0.44
N VAL A 145 2.52 10.02 -0.04
CA VAL A 145 3.79 9.38 -0.40
C VAL A 145 3.50 8.36 -1.50
N PRO A 146 3.88 8.63 -2.76
CA PRO A 146 3.78 7.64 -3.83
C PRO A 146 4.63 6.44 -3.48
N THR A 147 4.08 5.24 -3.58
CA THR A 147 4.75 4.03 -3.12
C THR A 147 4.67 2.96 -4.19
N ILE A 148 5.82 2.43 -4.61
CA ILE A 148 5.89 1.34 -5.58
C ILE A 148 6.33 0.06 -4.88
N VAL A 149 5.52 -0.98 -5.07
CA VAL A 149 5.81 -2.36 -4.65
C VAL A 149 5.99 -3.20 -5.90
N TRP A 150 7.09 -3.97 -5.95
CA TRP A 150 7.40 -4.83 -7.08
C TRP A 150 8.02 -6.15 -6.63
N GLY A 151 7.69 -7.25 -7.31
CA GLY A 151 8.21 -8.59 -7.00
C GLY A 151 7.18 -9.54 -6.38
N GLY A 152 6.15 -9.03 -5.70
CA GLY A 152 5.07 -9.85 -5.12
C GLY A 152 4.25 -10.60 -6.18
N GLN A 153 4.11 -10.03 -7.38
CA GLN A 153 3.38 -10.63 -8.52
C GLN A 153 3.98 -11.97 -8.97
N ARG A 154 5.28 -12.18 -8.77
CA ARG A 154 5.96 -13.46 -9.07
C ARG A 154 5.49 -14.61 -8.19
N VAL A 155 4.90 -14.29 -7.04
CA VAL A 155 4.40 -15.27 -6.07
C VAL A 155 2.88 -15.38 -6.12
N SER A 156 2.16 -14.27 -6.16
CA SER A 156 0.70 -14.31 -6.14
C SER A 156 0.10 -13.04 -6.75
N THR A 157 -0.53 -13.19 -7.92
CA THR A 157 -1.24 -12.12 -8.60
C THR A 157 -2.53 -12.62 -9.24
N LYS A 158 -3.34 -11.68 -9.73
CA LYS A 158 -4.64 -11.98 -10.34
C LYS A 158 -4.44 -12.67 -11.69
N GLY A 159 -5.18 -13.76 -11.90
CA GLY A 159 -5.17 -14.50 -13.17
C GLY A 159 -4.02 -15.49 -13.34
N ILE A 160 -3.06 -15.52 -12.41
CA ILE A 160 -1.93 -16.45 -12.43
C ILE A 160 -2.00 -17.36 -11.19
N LYS A 161 -1.73 -18.66 -11.39
CA LYS A 161 -1.69 -19.61 -10.27
C LYS A 161 -0.59 -19.24 -9.28
N PRO A 162 -0.90 -19.09 -7.96
CA PRO A 162 0.10 -18.73 -6.97
C PRO A 162 1.26 -19.72 -6.91
N ASN A 163 2.47 -19.19 -6.75
CA ASN A 163 3.70 -19.96 -6.61
C ASN A 163 4.38 -19.65 -5.27
N PHE A 164 4.04 -20.38 -4.21
CA PHE A 164 4.62 -20.23 -2.89
C PHE A 164 5.87 -21.10 -2.67
N LYS A 165 6.52 -21.53 -3.73
CA LYS A 165 7.77 -22.27 -3.63
C LYS A 165 8.89 -21.37 -3.11
N ARG A 166 9.76 -21.94 -2.29
CA ARG A 166 10.95 -21.26 -1.81
C ARG A 166 11.88 -20.93 -2.98
N GLY A 167 12.32 -19.67 -3.04
CA GLY A 167 13.21 -19.18 -4.10
C GLY A 167 14.09 -18.05 -3.61
N LYS A 168 14.71 -17.33 -4.56
CA LYS A 168 15.35 -16.03 -4.35
C LYS A 168 14.57 -15.02 -5.16
N THR A 169 13.57 -14.39 -4.55
CA THR A 169 12.69 -13.45 -5.22
C THR A 169 13.06 -12.02 -4.81
N PRO A 170 13.61 -11.21 -5.73
CA PRO A 170 13.83 -9.80 -5.45
C PRO A 170 12.48 -9.09 -5.27
N VAL A 171 12.38 -8.31 -4.21
CA VAL A 171 11.18 -7.53 -3.86
C VAL A 171 11.61 -6.11 -3.55
N SER A 172 11.12 -5.14 -4.32
CA SER A 172 11.39 -3.73 -4.10
C SER A 172 10.21 -3.03 -3.47
N VAL A 173 10.50 -2.12 -2.54
CA VAL A 173 9.54 -1.14 -2.02
C VAL A 173 10.21 0.23 -2.09
N THR A 174 9.68 1.09 -2.93
CA THR A 174 10.20 2.44 -3.16
C THR A 174 9.18 3.48 -2.73
N PHE A 175 9.57 4.38 -1.83
CA PHE A 175 8.76 5.50 -1.36
C PHE A 175 9.27 6.78 -2.03
N GLY A 176 8.40 7.42 -2.81
CA GLY A 176 8.70 8.71 -3.45
C GLY A 176 8.59 9.87 -2.47
N GLU A 177 8.99 11.06 -2.93
CA GLU A 177 8.88 12.28 -2.15
C GLU A 177 7.44 12.57 -1.73
N PRO A 178 7.21 13.05 -0.48
CA PRO A 178 5.88 13.42 0.00
C PRO A 178 5.31 14.59 -0.81
N ILE A 179 4.11 14.43 -1.33
CA ILE A 179 3.40 15.45 -2.11
C ILE A 179 2.31 16.07 -1.24
N HIS A 180 2.40 17.39 -1.01
CA HIS A 180 1.39 18.17 -0.31
C HIS A 180 0.45 18.84 -1.30
N TYR A 181 -0.85 18.83 -1.01
CA TYR A 181 -1.88 19.44 -1.86
C TYR A 181 -2.57 20.58 -1.13
N ALA A 182 -2.78 21.70 -1.83
CA ALA A 182 -3.58 22.81 -1.35
C ALA A 182 -5.07 22.43 -1.28
N LYS A 183 -5.86 23.13 -0.46
CA LYS A 183 -7.29 22.84 -0.30
C LYS A 183 -8.12 23.09 -1.57
N ASP A 184 -7.67 23.98 -2.39
CA ASP A 184 -8.29 24.41 -3.65
C ASP A 184 -7.73 23.71 -4.89
N VAL A 185 -6.90 22.67 -4.69
CA VAL A 185 -6.31 21.93 -5.79
C VAL A 185 -7.40 21.27 -6.66
N ASP A 186 -7.22 21.34 -7.97
CA ASP A 186 -8.03 20.55 -8.87
C ASP A 186 -7.69 19.05 -8.72
N ILE A 187 -8.66 18.31 -8.20
CA ILE A 187 -8.49 16.91 -7.84
C ILE A 187 -8.16 16.02 -9.04
N GLU A 188 -8.75 16.30 -10.21
CA GLU A 188 -8.53 15.49 -11.40
C GLU A 188 -7.11 15.70 -11.92
N THR A 189 -6.68 16.94 -12.08
CA THR A 189 -5.31 17.29 -12.50
C THR A 189 -4.27 16.72 -11.52
N ALA A 190 -4.48 16.88 -10.21
CA ALA A 190 -3.59 16.35 -9.19
C ALA A 190 -3.53 14.81 -9.21
N SER A 191 -4.65 14.15 -9.49
CA SER A 191 -4.69 12.68 -9.64
C SER A 191 -3.87 12.20 -10.84
N GLN A 192 -3.95 12.93 -11.96
CA GLN A 192 -3.16 12.64 -13.15
C GLN A 192 -1.66 12.87 -12.89
N GLN A 193 -1.29 13.95 -12.19
CA GLN A 193 0.10 14.22 -11.81
C GLN A 193 0.65 13.12 -10.89
N LEU A 194 -0.09 12.74 -9.84
CA LEU A 194 0.29 11.63 -8.96
C LEU A 194 0.50 10.33 -9.76
N ARG A 195 -0.40 10.04 -10.71
CA ARG A 195 -0.29 8.89 -11.58
C ARG A 195 1.00 8.92 -12.41
N GLN A 196 1.38 10.05 -12.97
CA GLN A 196 2.62 10.19 -13.76
C GLN A 196 3.87 9.97 -12.89
N VAL A 197 3.88 10.49 -11.65
CA VAL A 197 4.96 10.22 -10.68
C VAL A 197 5.07 8.71 -10.43
N MET A 198 3.94 8.04 -10.16
CA MET A 198 3.94 6.60 -9.89
C MET A 198 4.37 5.78 -11.12
N ILE A 199 4.01 6.19 -12.35
CA ILE A 199 4.48 5.56 -13.60
C ILE A 199 5.99 5.68 -13.72
N SER A 200 6.54 6.89 -13.53
CA SER A 200 7.99 7.11 -13.60
C SER A 200 8.75 6.24 -12.59
N MET A 201 8.27 6.20 -11.34
CA MET A 201 8.86 5.36 -10.30
C MET A 201 8.77 3.85 -10.65
N LEU A 202 7.62 3.41 -11.17
CA LEU A 202 7.44 2.00 -11.55
C LEU A 202 8.38 1.60 -12.68
N ASN A 203 8.55 2.43 -13.70
CA ASN A 203 9.46 2.17 -14.82
C ASN A 203 10.91 1.99 -14.31
N GLN A 204 11.38 2.86 -13.41
CA GLN A 204 12.71 2.72 -12.80
C GLN A 204 12.89 1.40 -12.04
N VAL A 205 11.85 0.98 -11.30
CA VAL A 205 11.87 -0.29 -10.58
C VAL A 205 11.85 -1.48 -11.54
N GLN A 206 11.08 -1.42 -12.62
CA GLN A 206 11.00 -2.48 -13.64
C GLN A 206 12.32 -2.62 -14.42
N GLU A 207 13.00 -1.50 -14.74
CA GLU A 207 14.32 -1.53 -15.34
C GLU A 207 15.35 -2.23 -14.44
N LYS A 208 15.32 -1.96 -13.13
CA LYS A 208 16.23 -2.59 -12.16
C LYS A 208 15.87 -4.06 -11.90
N TYR A 209 14.61 -4.42 -11.92
CA TYR A 209 14.07 -5.74 -11.59
C TYR A 209 13.12 -6.24 -12.70
N PRO A 210 13.64 -6.54 -13.89
CA PRO A 210 12.80 -6.98 -15.01
C PRO A 210 12.04 -8.25 -14.64
N ASP A 211 10.78 -8.33 -15.07
CA ASP A 211 9.93 -9.49 -14.86
C ASP A 211 9.75 -10.22 -16.18
N SER A 212 10.11 -11.50 -16.22
CA SER A 212 9.93 -12.35 -17.41
C SER A 212 8.46 -12.62 -17.77
N HIS A 213 7.53 -12.19 -16.92
CA HIS A 213 6.10 -12.29 -17.16
C HIS A 213 5.49 -11.01 -17.80
N VAL A 214 6.33 -9.99 -18.03
CA VAL A 214 5.98 -8.77 -18.77
C VAL A 214 6.52 -8.93 -20.18
N GLY A 215 5.74 -9.58 -21.04
CA GLY A 215 6.05 -9.82 -22.43
C GLY A 215 4.81 -10.29 -23.16
#